data_e6025245525b04fd8cf41ca6c1a5fcf7
#
_entry.id   e6025245525b04fd8cf41ca6c1a5fcf7
#
_cell.length_a   1.000
_cell.length_b   1.000
_cell.length_c   1.000
_cell.angle_alpha   90.00
_cell.angle_beta   90.00
_cell.angle_gamma   90.00
#
_symmetry.space_group_name_H-M   'P 1'
#
loop_
_entity.id
_entity.type
_entity.pdbx_description
1 polymer ?
#
loop_
_entity_poly.entity_id
_entity_poly.type
_entity_poly.pdbx_seq_one_letter_code
_entity_poly.pdbx_strand_id
1 'polypeptide(L)'
;QHPDYSRLAARICVDDLHRATNDKFSGVVRDLREYIDSESNEHAPLISEEVFDIVMENADLLDSYIDYSRDNNYDYFGFKTLQRSYLLRLNGEVAERPQHMLMRVAIGIHHGNMDKVKKTYDLMSEGWFTHATPTLFNSGTPKPQMSSCFLLTMKDDSLDGIYDTLKQCARISKSAGGIGLSVHNIRSKGSYIKGTNGYSNGLVPMLKGFNDTARYVDQGGGKRKGSIAIYLEPWHPDIFDFLDLRKNHGKEELRARDLFYALWTPDLFMERVGENGEWSLFCPN
;
A
#
# COMPACT_ATOMS: atom_id res chain seq x y z
N GLN A 1 -23.09 26.61 7.25
CA GLN A 1 -21.66 26.91 7.28
C GLN A 1 -21.19 27.20 5.86
N HIS A 2 -20.43 28.29 5.64
CA HIS A 2 -19.96 28.65 4.32
C HIS A 2 -18.76 27.78 3.91
N PRO A 3 -18.64 27.32 2.63
CA PRO A 3 -17.51 26.49 2.16
C PRO A 3 -16.13 27.13 2.40
N ASP A 4 -16.05 28.45 2.38
CA ASP A 4 -14.80 29.20 2.56
C ASP A 4 -14.17 29.03 3.97
N TYR A 5 -14.96 28.60 4.96
CA TYR A 5 -14.37 28.27 6.28
C TYR A 5 -13.39 27.10 6.21
N SER A 6 -13.58 26.16 5.30
CA SER A 6 -12.62 25.07 5.08
C SER A 6 -11.28 25.60 4.56
N ARG A 7 -11.32 26.58 3.63
CA ARG A 7 -10.13 27.24 3.10
C ARG A 7 -9.41 28.07 4.15
N LEU A 8 -10.16 28.83 4.97
CA LEU A 8 -9.59 29.61 6.05
C LEU A 8 -8.90 28.70 7.07
N ALA A 9 -9.57 27.61 7.47
CA ALA A 9 -9.01 26.62 8.39
C ALA A 9 -7.75 25.97 7.82
N ALA A 10 -7.72 25.66 6.51
CA ALA A 10 -6.53 25.12 5.84
C ALA A 10 -5.36 26.10 5.92
N ARG A 11 -5.57 27.37 5.61
CA ARG A 11 -4.51 28.42 5.68
C ARG A 11 -3.93 28.57 7.06
N ILE A 12 -4.75 28.53 8.12
CA ILE A 12 -4.27 28.57 9.51
C ILE A 12 -3.39 27.34 9.79
N CYS A 13 -3.80 26.17 9.35
CA CYS A 13 -3.00 24.95 9.53
C CYS A 13 -1.70 24.95 8.73
N VAL A 14 -1.71 25.53 7.51
CA VAL A 14 -0.50 25.73 6.69
C VAL A 14 0.47 26.65 7.40
N ASP A 15 -0.01 27.78 7.89
CA ASP A 15 0.80 28.79 8.62
C ASP A 15 1.44 28.19 9.87
N ASP A 16 0.67 27.43 10.64
CA ASP A 16 1.13 26.71 11.83
C ASP A 16 2.23 25.70 11.48
N LEU A 17 2.02 24.86 10.46
CA LEU A 17 3.02 23.90 9.99
C LEU A 17 4.29 24.60 9.49
N HIS A 18 4.16 25.69 8.73
CA HIS A 18 5.31 26.44 8.22
C HIS A 18 6.14 27.07 9.32
N ARG A 19 5.53 27.52 10.42
CA ARG A 19 6.27 28.01 11.59
C ARG A 19 6.97 26.92 12.38
N ALA A 20 6.42 25.71 12.37
CA ALA A 20 6.96 24.56 13.10
C ALA A 20 8.04 23.79 12.32
N THR A 21 8.23 24.07 11.03
CA THR A 21 9.13 23.29 10.15
C THR A 21 10.21 24.19 9.52
N ASN A 22 11.34 23.59 9.18
CA ASN A 22 12.42 24.27 8.45
C ASN A 22 11.89 24.82 7.11
N ASP A 23 12.28 26.05 6.75
CA ASP A 23 11.87 26.73 5.54
C ASP A 23 12.67 26.31 4.29
N LYS A 24 13.81 25.65 4.49
CA LYS A 24 14.67 25.15 3.42
C LYS A 24 14.53 23.65 3.23
N PHE A 25 14.24 23.23 2.02
CA PHE A 25 14.15 21.83 1.66
C PHE A 25 15.43 21.05 1.95
N SER A 26 16.58 21.63 1.55
CA SER A 26 17.89 21.04 1.84
C SER A 26 18.15 20.83 3.32
N GLY A 27 17.70 21.75 4.17
CA GLY A 27 17.77 21.63 5.63
C GLY A 27 16.93 20.46 6.14
N VAL A 28 15.68 20.35 5.69
CA VAL A 28 14.79 19.22 6.06
C VAL A 28 15.38 17.88 5.63
N VAL A 29 15.93 17.79 4.41
CA VAL A 29 16.55 16.56 3.91
C VAL A 29 17.77 16.17 4.76
N ARG A 30 18.55 17.14 5.23
CA ARG A 30 19.68 16.90 6.16
C ARG A 30 19.18 16.37 7.50
N ASP A 31 18.19 17.02 8.10
CA ASP A 31 17.62 16.60 9.39
C ASP A 31 17.05 15.16 9.30
N LEU A 32 16.38 14.83 8.20
CA LEU A 32 15.85 13.49 7.94
C LEU A 32 16.93 12.44 7.69
N ARG A 33 18.06 12.82 7.09
CA ARG A 33 19.21 11.92 6.83
C ARG A 33 20.01 11.63 8.08
N GLU A 34 20.24 12.65 8.89
CA GLU A 34 21.04 12.58 10.13
C GLU A 34 20.25 12.15 11.35
N TYR A 35 18.99 11.76 11.17
CA TYR A 35 18.08 11.41 12.25
C TYR A 35 18.62 10.27 13.12
N ILE A 36 18.64 10.50 14.42
CA ILE A 36 18.92 9.51 15.46
C ILE A 36 17.61 9.24 16.18
N ASP A 37 17.20 7.98 16.20
CA ASP A 37 16.00 7.57 16.92
C ASP A 37 16.18 7.75 18.43
N SER A 38 15.27 8.47 19.07
CA SER A 38 15.38 8.85 20.47
C SER A 38 15.23 7.68 21.46
N GLU A 39 14.61 6.58 21.04
CA GLU A 39 14.41 5.40 21.90
C GLU A 39 15.59 4.43 21.82
N SER A 40 16.05 4.12 20.60
CA SER A 40 17.18 3.19 20.39
C SER A 40 18.55 3.87 20.43
N ASN A 41 18.60 5.19 20.28
CA ASN A 41 19.83 5.99 20.09
C ASN A 41 20.67 5.53 18.89
N GLU A 42 20.02 4.97 17.87
CA GLU A 42 20.65 4.51 16.65
C GLU A 42 20.38 5.47 15.48
N HIS A 43 21.32 5.55 14.54
CA HIS A 43 21.14 6.29 13.30
C HIS A 43 20.05 5.62 12.45
N ALA A 44 18.95 6.33 12.23
CA ALA A 44 17.75 5.83 11.55
C ALA A 44 17.33 6.74 10.39
N PRO A 45 18.12 6.83 9.32
CA PRO A 45 17.90 7.79 8.24
C PRO A 45 16.56 7.53 7.53
N LEU A 46 15.82 8.59 7.27
CA LEU A 46 14.55 8.57 6.54
C LEU A 46 14.70 8.94 5.07
N ILE A 47 15.86 9.45 4.67
CA ILE A 47 16.25 9.76 3.29
C ILE A 47 17.38 8.83 2.85
N SER A 48 17.31 8.32 1.61
CA SER A 48 18.38 7.51 1.03
C SER A 48 19.63 8.35 0.82
N GLU A 49 20.79 7.70 0.82
CA GLU A 49 22.09 8.37 0.57
C GLU A 49 22.10 9.07 -0.78
N GLU A 50 21.69 8.35 -1.83
CA GLU A 50 21.63 8.90 -3.19
C GLU A 50 20.79 10.19 -3.27
N VAL A 51 19.59 10.21 -2.69
CA VAL A 51 18.73 11.41 -2.70
C VAL A 51 19.33 12.53 -1.86
N PHE A 52 19.97 12.21 -0.75
CA PHE A 52 20.69 13.20 0.05
C PHE A 52 21.79 13.88 -0.74
N ASP A 53 22.65 13.11 -1.40
CA ASP A 53 23.76 13.64 -2.21
C ASP A 53 23.24 14.54 -3.35
N ILE A 54 22.22 14.09 -4.09
CA ILE A 54 21.58 14.88 -5.15
C ILE A 54 21.04 16.21 -4.61
N VAL A 55 20.39 16.20 -3.44
CA VAL A 55 19.85 17.42 -2.84
C VAL A 55 20.95 18.35 -2.38
N MET A 56 22.01 17.84 -1.74
CA MET A 56 23.12 18.67 -1.27
C MET A 56 23.90 19.32 -2.43
N GLU A 57 24.12 18.59 -3.53
CA GLU A 57 24.74 19.12 -4.73
C GLU A 57 23.91 20.23 -5.43
N ASN A 58 22.59 20.21 -5.26
CA ASN A 58 21.66 21.12 -5.91
C ASN A 58 20.87 22.00 -4.90
N ALA A 59 21.39 22.19 -3.69
CA ALA A 59 20.65 22.79 -2.58
C ALA A 59 20.07 24.18 -2.93
N ASP A 60 20.88 25.10 -3.40
CA ASP A 60 20.45 26.48 -3.70
C ASP A 60 19.38 26.50 -4.82
N LEU A 61 19.53 25.62 -5.82
CA LEU A 61 18.58 25.49 -6.91
C LEU A 61 17.23 24.98 -6.39
N LEU A 62 17.22 23.91 -5.60
CA LEU A 62 16.00 23.27 -5.10
C LEU A 62 15.30 24.14 -4.06
N ASP A 63 16.03 24.75 -3.13
CA ASP A 63 15.49 25.65 -2.10
C ASP A 63 14.82 26.88 -2.73
N SER A 64 15.40 27.42 -3.83
CA SER A 64 14.82 28.58 -4.53
C SER A 64 13.69 28.21 -5.49
N TYR A 65 13.60 26.95 -5.92
CA TYR A 65 12.59 26.51 -6.90
C TYR A 65 11.23 26.18 -6.27
N ILE A 66 11.23 25.75 -5.01
CA ILE A 66 9.99 25.34 -4.33
C ILE A 66 9.09 26.54 -4.07
N ASP A 67 7.85 26.45 -4.53
CA ASP A 67 6.81 27.45 -4.29
C ASP A 67 5.88 27.02 -3.13
N TYR A 68 6.21 27.47 -1.92
CA TYR A 68 5.44 27.17 -0.72
C TYR A 68 4.04 27.79 -0.69
N SER A 69 3.75 28.79 -1.54
CA SER A 69 2.42 29.37 -1.64
C SER A 69 1.36 28.37 -2.12
N ARG A 70 1.80 27.34 -2.85
CA ARG A 70 0.96 26.26 -3.36
C ARG A 70 0.39 25.37 -2.26
N ASP A 71 0.95 25.36 -1.05
CA ASP A 71 0.34 24.68 0.11
C ASP A 71 -1.04 25.25 0.47
N ASN A 72 -1.33 26.51 0.11
CA ASN A 72 -2.65 27.12 0.31
C ASN A 72 -3.72 26.65 -0.69
N ASN A 73 -3.37 25.82 -1.66
CA ASN A 73 -4.33 25.21 -2.59
C ASN A 73 -5.10 24.03 -2.01
N TYR A 74 -4.61 23.46 -0.90
CA TYR A 74 -5.31 22.38 -0.19
C TYR A 74 -6.51 22.93 0.60
N ASP A 75 -7.58 22.15 0.68
CA ASP A 75 -8.62 22.36 1.67
C ASP A 75 -8.19 21.80 3.04
N TYR A 76 -8.99 22.07 4.07
CA TYR A 76 -8.69 21.63 5.44
C TYR A 76 -8.53 20.10 5.55
N PHE A 77 -9.43 19.35 4.91
CA PHE A 77 -9.42 17.89 4.97
C PHE A 77 -8.18 17.32 4.27
N GLY A 78 -7.89 17.81 3.06
CA GLY A 78 -6.72 17.39 2.29
C GLY A 78 -5.41 17.70 3.02
N PHE A 79 -5.26 18.92 3.53
CA PHE A 79 -4.07 19.33 4.27
C PHE A 79 -3.87 18.50 5.54
N LYS A 80 -4.92 18.32 6.36
CA LYS A 80 -4.86 17.49 7.58
C LYS A 80 -4.58 16.03 7.27
N THR A 81 -5.05 15.51 6.14
CA THR A 81 -4.72 14.15 5.70
C THR A 81 -3.24 14.01 5.38
N LEU A 82 -2.65 14.99 4.65
CA LEU A 82 -1.20 15.01 4.40
C LEU A 82 -0.41 15.09 5.69
N GLN A 83 -0.74 16.06 6.55
CA GLN A 83 -0.07 16.28 7.83
C GLN A 83 -0.11 15.05 8.73
N ARG A 84 -1.25 14.38 8.83
CA ARG A 84 -1.44 13.23 9.71
C ARG A 84 -0.78 11.95 9.19
N SER A 85 -0.82 11.71 7.88
CA SER A 85 -0.56 10.39 7.33
C SER A 85 0.57 10.31 6.31
N TYR A 86 1.00 11.44 5.70
CA TYR A 86 1.91 11.41 4.56
C TYR A 86 3.28 12.05 4.83
N LEU A 87 3.30 13.17 5.55
CA LEU A 87 4.54 13.90 5.78
C LEU A 87 5.45 13.14 6.75
N LEU A 88 6.75 13.11 6.46
CA LEU A 88 7.75 12.48 7.32
C LEU A 88 7.88 13.21 8.66
N ARG A 89 8.21 12.44 9.68
CA ARG A 89 8.26 12.89 11.07
C ARG A 89 9.61 12.57 11.70
N LEU A 90 10.03 13.44 12.61
CA LEU A 90 11.15 13.23 13.50
C LEU A 90 10.61 13.27 14.94
N ASN A 91 10.89 12.24 15.73
CA ASN A 91 10.43 12.14 17.13
C ASN A 91 8.92 12.41 17.31
N GLY A 92 8.11 11.96 16.35
CA GLY A 92 6.64 12.14 16.37
C GLY A 92 6.15 13.47 15.80
N GLU A 93 7.02 14.48 15.65
CA GLU A 93 6.69 15.78 15.07
C GLU A 93 6.87 15.80 13.57
N VAL A 94 6.02 16.52 12.84
CA VAL A 94 6.09 16.64 11.38
C VAL A 94 7.30 17.47 10.99
N ALA A 95 8.16 16.91 10.14
CA ALA A 95 9.37 17.58 9.64
C ALA A 95 9.21 18.14 8.23
N GLU A 96 8.39 17.49 7.38
CA GLU A 96 8.17 17.93 6.00
C GLU A 96 6.98 18.88 5.87
N ARG A 97 7.06 19.81 4.91
CA ARG A 97 5.91 20.50 4.33
C ARG A 97 5.36 19.69 3.14
N PRO A 98 4.11 19.92 2.67
CA PRO A 98 3.61 19.26 1.47
C PRO A 98 4.55 19.43 0.26
N GLN A 99 5.07 20.64 0.04
CA GLN A 99 5.99 20.90 -1.06
C GLN A 99 7.33 20.17 -0.93
N HIS A 100 7.83 19.95 0.31
CA HIS A 100 9.01 19.13 0.55
C HIS A 100 8.78 17.67 0.15
N MET A 101 7.61 17.11 0.53
CA MET A 101 7.22 15.75 0.13
C MET A 101 7.16 15.61 -1.38
N LEU A 102 6.54 16.55 -2.09
CA LEU A 102 6.41 16.50 -3.54
C LEU A 102 7.77 16.59 -4.24
N MET A 103 8.67 17.46 -3.75
CA MET A 103 10.04 17.56 -4.28
C MET A 103 10.85 16.28 -4.01
N ARG A 104 10.79 15.75 -2.79
CA ARG A 104 11.42 14.45 -2.44
C ARG A 104 10.96 13.33 -3.36
N VAL A 105 9.64 13.26 -3.62
CA VAL A 105 9.05 12.26 -4.51
C VAL A 105 9.57 12.41 -5.94
N ALA A 106 9.62 13.62 -6.46
CA ALA A 106 10.12 13.89 -7.81
C ALA A 106 11.61 13.49 -7.94
N ILE A 107 12.45 13.81 -6.95
CA ILE A 107 13.86 13.42 -6.94
C ILE A 107 14.01 11.91 -6.84
N GLY A 108 13.27 11.25 -5.96
CA GLY A 108 13.32 9.80 -5.79
C GLY A 108 12.85 9.00 -7.01
N ILE A 109 12.10 9.63 -7.94
CA ILE A 109 11.67 9.01 -9.21
C ILE A 109 12.70 9.28 -10.33
N HIS A 110 13.23 10.49 -10.40
CA HIS A 110 14.05 10.94 -11.54
C HIS A 110 15.53 11.06 -11.23
N HIS A 111 15.89 10.87 -9.96
CA HIS A 111 17.27 10.98 -9.50
C HIS A 111 17.92 12.32 -9.91
N GLY A 112 19.11 12.30 -10.47
CA GLY A 112 19.86 13.52 -10.88
C GLY A 112 19.31 14.25 -12.12
N ASN A 113 18.22 13.82 -12.76
CA ASN A 113 17.65 14.52 -13.91
C ASN A 113 16.80 15.71 -13.48
N MET A 114 17.41 16.86 -13.23
CA MET A 114 16.75 18.06 -12.69
C MET A 114 15.62 18.59 -13.56
N ASP A 115 15.67 18.48 -14.89
CA ASP A 115 14.58 18.93 -15.77
C ASP A 115 13.33 18.09 -15.54
N LYS A 116 13.48 16.76 -15.41
CA LYS A 116 12.36 15.86 -15.10
C LYS A 116 11.86 16.05 -13.66
N VAL A 117 12.78 16.27 -12.72
CA VAL A 117 12.44 16.56 -11.31
C VAL A 117 11.54 17.79 -11.23
N LYS A 118 11.97 18.91 -11.82
CA LYS A 118 11.19 20.16 -11.84
C LYS A 118 9.83 19.98 -12.49
N LYS A 119 9.80 19.35 -13.69
CA LYS A 119 8.53 19.10 -14.39
C LYS A 119 7.56 18.26 -13.58
N THR A 120 8.03 17.19 -12.94
CA THR A 120 7.18 16.32 -12.12
C THR A 120 6.72 17.03 -10.85
N TYR A 121 7.60 17.77 -10.19
CA TYR A 121 7.25 18.60 -9.04
C TYR A 121 6.15 19.61 -9.41
N ASP A 122 6.30 20.37 -10.47
CA ASP A 122 5.30 21.36 -10.90
C ASP A 122 3.94 20.71 -11.17
N LEU A 123 3.90 19.64 -11.96
CA LEU A 123 2.66 18.94 -12.28
C LEU A 123 1.93 18.41 -11.03
N MET A 124 2.67 17.88 -10.04
CA MET A 124 2.07 17.44 -8.77
C MET A 124 1.65 18.60 -7.90
N SER A 125 2.51 19.61 -7.78
CA SER A 125 2.34 20.78 -6.93
C SER A 125 1.19 21.67 -7.39
N GLU A 126 0.97 21.75 -8.69
CA GLU A 126 -0.16 22.47 -9.32
C GLU A 126 -1.45 21.65 -9.36
N GLY A 127 -1.40 20.36 -8.94
CA GLY A 127 -2.60 19.52 -8.84
C GLY A 127 -3.05 18.86 -10.14
N TRP A 128 -2.19 18.77 -11.16
CA TRP A 128 -2.50 18.08 -12.42
C TRP A 128 -2.61 16.57 -12.24
N PHE A 129 -1.80 15.99 -11.36
CA PHE A 129 -1.89 14.59 -10.94
C PHE A 129 -1.28 14.40 -9.56
N THR A 130 -1.50 13.22 -8.98
CA THR A 130 -0.81 12.75 -7.77
C THR A 130 -0.43 11.29 -7.92
N HIS A 131 0.64 10.90 -7.26
CA HIS A 131 1.03 9.49 -7.17
C HIS A 131 0.18 8.75 -6.12
N ALA A 132 0.16 7.41 -6.24
CA ALA A 132 -0.44 6.57 -5.23
C ALA A 132 0.33 6.63 -3.90
N THR A 133 -0.36 6.30 -2.82
CA THR A 133 0.14 6.37 -1.44
C THR A 133 1.55 5.79 -1.23
N PRO A 134 1.90 4.59 -1.72
CA PRO A 134 3.25 4.03 -1.52
C PRO A 134 4.35 4.88 -2.16
N THR A 135 4.10 5.47 -3.31
CA THR A 135 5.06 6.39 -3.96
C THR A 135 5.28 7.63 -3.10
N LEU A 136 4.20 8.26 -2.61
CA LEU A 136 4.31 9.46 -1.76
C LEU A 136 5.03 9.17 -0.44
N PHE A 137 4.86 7.97 0.14
CA PHE A 137 5.52 7.58 1.39
C PHE A 137 6.99 7.24 1.21
N ASN A 138 7.30 6.45 0.17
CA ASN A 138 8.54 5.70 0.10
C ASN A 138 9.54 6.26 -0.92
N SER A 139 9.10 7.09 -1.88
CA SER A 139 10.04 7.68 -2.84
C SER A 139 11.07 8.56 -2.13
N GLY A 140 12.34 8.35 -2.43
CA GLY A 140 13.45 9.04 -1.80
C GLY A 140 13.87 8.52 -0.43
N THR A 141 13.20 7.48 0.10
CA THR A 141 13.59 6.84 1.37
C THR A 141 14.56 5.67 1.16
N PRO A 142 15.21 5.14 2.22
CA PRO A 142 16.12 3.99 2.09
C PRO A 142 15.47 2.69 1.60
N LYS A 143 14.14 2.58 1.65
CA LYS A 143 13.36 1.44 1.17
C LYS A 143 12.28 1.91 0.20
N PRO A 144 12.63 2.25 -1.04
CA PRO A 144 11.75 2.95 -1.96
C PRO A 144 10.75 2.02 -2.67
N GLN A 145 9.92 1.29 -1.92
CA GLN A 145 8.82 0.52 -2.49
C GLN A 145 7.69 1.45 -2.94
N MET A 146 7.56 1.67 -4.24
CA MET A 146 6.65 2.65 -4.82
C MET A 146 5.39 2.05 -5.45
N SER A 147 5.34 0.72 -5.66
CA SER A 147 4.16 0.08 -6.24
C SER A 147 3.02 -0.03 -5.22
N SER A 148 1.80 0.30 -5.65
CA SER A 148 0.62 0.28 -4.78
C SER A 148 -0.12 -1.05 -4.78
N CYS A 149 -0.07 -1.79 -5.90
CA CYS A 149 -0.86 -2.99 -6.12
C CYS A 149 -0.04 -4.08 -6.78
N PHE A 150 -0.28 -5.32 -6.37
CA PHE A 150 0.43 -6.50 -6.83
C PHE A 150 -0.57 -7.59 -7.16
N LEU A 151 -0.37 -8.25 -8.31
CA LEU A 151 -1.11 -9.45 -8.69
C LEU A 151 -0.21 -10.66 -8.49
N LEU A 152 -0.69 -11.61 -7.73
CA LEU A 152 0.00 -12.87 -7.46
C LEU A 152 -0.88 -14.05 -7.88
N THR A 153 -0.22 -15.10 -8.33
CA THR A 153 -0.84 -16.43 -8.50
C THR A 153 -0.27 -17.34 -7.43
N MET A 154 -1.10 -18.19 -6.85
CA MET A 154 -0.64 -19.27 -6.00
C MET A 154 0.39 -20.12 -6.75
N LYS A 155 1.58 -20.32 -6.19
CA LYS A 155 2.67 -21.00 -6.89
C LYS A 155 2.30 -22.43 -7.28
N ASP A 156 2.12 -23.26 -6.27
CA ASP A 156 1.82 -24.67 -6.44
C ASP A 156 0.77 -25.13 -5.44
N ASP A 157 0.05 -26.21 -5.77
CA ASP A 157 -0.80 -26.94 -4.84
C ASP A 157 0.04 -27.87 -3.96
N SER A 158 0.96 -27.25 -3.23
CA SER A 158 1.88 -27.90 -2.26
C SER A 158 2.06 -27.02 -1.04
N LEU A 159 2.50 -27.61 0.07
CA LEU A 159 2.77 -26.85 1.29
C LEU A 159 3.80 -25.75 1.03
N ASP A 160 4.90 -26.07 0.34
CA ASP A 160 5.95 -25.11 0.02
C ASP A 160 5.42 -23.97 -0.87
N GLY A 161 4.65 -24.28 -1.92
CA GLY A 161 4.07 -23.28 -2.82
C GLY A 161 3.10 -22.34 -2.09
N ILE A 162 2.25 -22.88 -1.21
CA ILE A 162 1.29 -22.09 -0.41
C ILE A 162 2.04 -21.17 0.56
N TYR A 163 3.01 -21.67 1.32
CA TYR A 163 3.76 -20.86 2.30
C TYR A 163 4.72 -19.87 1.63
N ASP A 164 5.30 -20.19 0.49
CA ASP A 164 6.08 -19.23 -0.29
C ASP A 164 5.22 -18.07 -0.78
N THR A 165 4.01 -18.35 -1.25
CA THR A 165 3.05 -17.33 -1.66
C THR A 165 2.61 -16.48 -0.47
N LEU A 166 2.33 -17.10 0.68
CA LEU A 166 2.00 -16.42 1.92
C LEU A 166 3.12 -15.47 2.36
N LYS A 167 4.38 -15.92 2.30
CA LYS A 167 5.57 -15.10 2.59
C LYS A 167 5.68 -13.89 1.66
N GLN A 168 5.40 -14.05 0.38
CA GLN A 168 5.36 -12.92 -0.57
C GLN A 168 4.26 -11.93 -0.20
N CYS A 169 3.05 -12.42 0.08
CA CYS A 169 1.93 -11.58 0.55
C CYS A 169 2.30 -10.79 1.81
N ALA A 170 2.94 -11.44 2.79
CA ALA A 170 3.38 -10.79 4.02
C ALA A 170 4.39 -9.65 3.76
N ARG A 171 5.37 -9.87 2.88
CA ARG A 171 6.37 -8.86 2.51
C ARG A 171 5.75 -7.65 1.82
N ILE A 172 4.82 -7.88 0.89
CA ILE A 172 4.11 -6.82 0.17
C ILE A 172 3.20 -6.05 1.14
N SER A 173 2.44 -6.77 1.97
CA SER A 173 1.54 -6.16 2.96
C SER A 173 2.29 -5.25 3.93
N LYS A 174 3.50 -5.63 4.37
CA LYS A 174 4.34 -4.79 5.24
C LYS A 174 4.70 -3.44 4.62
N SER A 175 4.76 -3.37 3.29
CA SER A 175 5.02 -2.12 2.54
C SER A 175 3.74 -1.36 2.17
N ALA A 176 2.60 -1.70 2.78
CA ALA A 176 1.27 -1.15 2.50
C ALA A 176 0.78 -1.37 1.05
N GLY A 177 1.29 -2.41 0.37
CA GLY A 177 0.84 -2.82 -0.96
C GLY A 177 -0.48 -3.59 -0.90
N GLY A 178 -1.43 -3.26 -1.79
CA GLY A 178 -2.63 -4.06 -2.03
C GLY A 178 -2.29 -5.30 -2.85
N ILE A 179 -2.94 -6.43 -2.56
CA ILE A 179 -2.64 -7.71 -3.20
C ILE A 179 -3.92 -8.29 -3.81
N GLY A 180 -3.86 -8.69 -5.09
CA GLY A 180 -4.80 -9.60 -5.71
C GLY A 180 -4.15 -10.98 -5.86
N LEU A 181 -4.72 -12.00 -5.25
CA LEU A 181 -4.22 -13.37 -5.26
C LEU A 181 -5.24 -14.33 -5.85
N SER A 182 -4.90 -15.03 -6.92
CA SER A 182 -5.69 -16.14 -7.45
C SER A 182 -5.32 -17.46 -6.78
N VAL A 183 -6.34 -18.27 -6.45
CA VAL A 183 -6.18 -19.55 -5.73
C VAL A 183 -6.85 -20.72 -6.43
N HIS A 184 -7.18 -20.57 -7.71
CA HIS A 184 -7.95 -21.58 -8.46
C HIS A 184 -7.22 -22.92 -8.60
N ASN A 185 -5.89 -22.93 -8.57
CA ASN A 185 -5.04 -24.12 -8.74
C ASN A 185 -4.89 -24.99 -7.49
N ILE A 186 -5.48 -24.57 -6.36
CA ILE A 186 -5.44 -25.37 -5.12
C ILE A 186 -6.57 -26.42 -5.17
N ARG A 187 -6.25 -27.65 -4.81
CA ARG A 187 -7.23 -28.75 -4.76
C ARG A 187 -8.35 -28.49 -3.77
N SER A 188 -9.52 -29.00 -4.08
CA SER A 188 -10.70 -28.85 -3.24
C SER A 188 -10.67 -29.72 -1.99
N LYS A 189 -11.54 -29.41 -1.05
CA LYS A 189 -11.82 -30.26 0.11
C LYS A 189 -12.23 -31.68 -0.31
N GLY A 190 -11.67 -32.67 0.35
CA GLY A 190 -11.91 -34.07 0.06
C GLY A 190 -11.10 -34.67 -1.09
N SER A 191 -10.25 -33.89 -1.78
CA SER A 191 -9.32 -34.42 -2.78
C SER A 191 -8.23 -35.27 -2.14
N TYR A 192 -7.92 -36.40 -2.75
CA TYR A 192 -6.92 -37.33 -2.25
C TYR A 192 -5.50 -36.76 -2.35
N ILE A 193 -4.73 -36.93 -1.28
CA ILE A 193 -3.32 -36.47 -1.22
C ILE A 193 -2.42 -37.69 -1.43
N LYS A 194 -1.78 -37.75 -2.60
CA LYS A 194 -0.83 -38.85 -2.94
C LYS A 194 0.31 -38.91 -1.90
N GLY A 195 0.64 -40.11 -1.50
CA GLY A 195 1.77 -40.39 -0.61
C GLY A 195 1.50 -40.27 0.90
N THR A 196 0.38 -39.68 1.30
CA THR A 196 -0.01 -39.52 2.71
C THR A 196 -1.24 -40.32 3.11
N ASN A 197 -1.94 -40.90 2.16
CA ASN A 197 -3.24 -41.57 2.35
C ASN A 197 -4.28 -40.69 3.06
N GLY A 198 -4.17 -39.37 2.86
CA GLY A 198 -5.04 -38.34 3.47
C GLY A 198 -5.88 -37.62 2.42
N TYR A 199 -6.74 -36.76 2.92
CA TYR A 199 -7.62 -35.92 2.11
C TYR A 199 -7.39 -34.44 2.42
N SER A 200 -7.53 -33.59 1.38
CA SER A 200 -7.39 -32.14 1.49
C SER A 200 -8.50 -31.54 2.36
N ASN A 201 -8.15 -30.54 3.16
CA ASN A 201 -9.11 -29.71 3.89
C ASN A 201 -9.66 -28.55 3.04
N GLY A 202 -9.15 -28.36 1.81
CA GLY A 202 -9.61 -27.36 0.86
C GLY A 202 -9.14 -25.94 1.15
N LEU A 203 -9.82 -24.98 0.51
CA LEU A 203 -9.43 -23.57 0.51
C LEU A 203 -9.65 -22.86 1.87
N VAL A 204 -10.69 -23.21 2.61
CA VAL A 204 -11.09 -22.45 3.82
C VAL A 204 -10.00 -22.41 4.89
N PRO A 205 -9.42 -23.52 5.35
CA PRO A 205 -8.34 -23.48 6.34
C PRO A 205 -7.06 -22.81 5.84
N MET A 206 -6.74 -22.98 4.55
CA MET A 206 -5.62 -22.27 3.92
C MET A 206 -5.83 -20.77 3.96
N LEU A 207 -6.99 -20.27 3.54
CA LEU A 207 -7.31 -18.86 3.52
C LEU A 207 -7.40 -18.25 4.92
N LYS A 208 -7.73 -19.04 5.94
CA LYS A 208 -7.61 -18.59 7.33
C LYS A 208 -6.17 -18.25 7.70
N GLY A 209 -5.19 -19.04 7.27
CA GLY A 209 -3.77 -18.71 7.44
C GLY A 209 -3.38 -17.38 6.81
N PHE A 210 -3.88 -17.10 5.59
CA PHE A 210 -3.68 -15.79 4.92
C PHE A 210 -4.35 -14.65 5.69
N ASN A 211 -5.58 -14.86 6.18
CA ASN A 211 -6.31 -13.90 7.00
C ASN A 211 -5.53 -13.50 8.27
N ASP A 212 -5.05 -14.49 9.01
CA ASP A 212 -4.34 -14.26 10.27
C ASP A 212 -2.98 -13.61 10.01
N THR A 213 -2.31 -13.98 8.92
CA THR A 213 -1.06 -13.33 8.47
C THR A 213 -1.30 -11.87 8.08
N ALA A 214 -2.37 -11.55 7.36
CA ALA A 214 -2.73 -10.17 7.01
C ALA A 214 -2.91 -9.31 8.27
N ARG A 215 -3.60 -9.83 9.29
CA ARG A 215 -3.76 -9.15 10.59
C ARG A 215 -2.45 -8.97 11.34
N TYR A 216 -1.60 -10.00 11.36
CA TYR A 216 -0.32 -9.98 12.07
C TYR A 216 0.66 -8.97 11.48
N VAL A 217 0.82 -8.97 10.16
CA VAL A 217 1.82 -8.14 9.47
C VAL A 217 1.45 -6.66 9.51
N ASP A 218 0.17 -6.34 9.60
CA ASP A 218 -0.35 -4.97 9.67
C ASP A 218 0.11 -4.22 10.94
N GLN A 219 0.44 -4.92 12.00
CA GLN A 219 0.83 -4.33 13.29
C GLN A 219 2.19 -3.61 13.27
N GLY A 220 2.98 -3.74 12.22
CA GLY A 220 4.37 -3.27 12.21
C GLY A 220 4.67 -1.99 11.41
N GLY A 221 3.70 -1.34 10.73
CA GLY A 221 4.02 -0.27 9.79
C GLY A 221 3.33 1.08 9.99
N GLY A 222 2.30 1.17 10.80
CA GLY A 222 1.67 2.43 11.27
C GLY A 222 1.00 3.34 10.24
N LYS A 223 1.15 3.12 8.94
CA LYS A 223 0.67 4.07 7.92
C LYS A 223 -0.64 3.65 7.23
N ARG A 224 -0.79 2.42 6.79
CA ARG A 224 -2.01 1.84 6.19
C ARG A 224 -2.04 0.33 6.36
N LYS A 225 -3.23 -0.21 6.56
CA LYS A 225 -3.44 -1.66 6.55
C LYS A 225 -3.25 -2.22 5.15
N GLY A 226 -2.48 -3.29 5.02
CA GLY A 226 -2.44 -4.08 3.79
C GLY A 226 -3.81 -4.69 3.53
N SER A 227 -4.16 -4.89 2.26
CA SER A 227 -5.39 -5.57 1.88
C SER A 227 -5.11 -6.66 0.86
N ILE A 228 -5.71 -7.83 1.07
CA ILE A 228 -5.57 -8.98 0.18
C ILE A 228 -6.95 -9.33 -0.36
N ALA A 229 -7.10 -9.25 -1.69
CA ALA A 229 -8.27 -9.72 -2.42
C ALA A 229 -7.97 -11.11 -2.99
N ILE A 230 -8.79 -12.08 -2.64
CA ILE A 230 -8.69 -13.47 -3.10
C ILE A 230 -9.65 -13.67 -4.27
N TYR A 231 -9.14 -14.22 -5.36
CA TYR A 231 -9.90 -14.51 -6.57
C TYR A 231 -10.06 -16.02 -6.77
N LEU A 232 -11.29 -16.45 -7.00
CA LEU A 232 -11.63 -17.83 -7.30
C LEU A 232 -12.53 -17.88 -8.53
N GLU A 233 -12.30 -18.86 -9.41
CA GLU A 233 -13.22 -19.14 -10.51
C GLU A 233 -14.42 -19.98 -10.03
N PRO A 234 -15.63 -19.74 -10.58
CA PRO A 234 -16.87 -20.37 -10.09
C PRO A 234 -16.96 -21.89 -10.32
N TRP A 235 -16.09 -22.49 -11.13
CA TRP A 235 -16.05 -23.93 -11.36
C TRP A 235 -15.36 -24.72 -10.22
N HIS A 236 -14.72 -24.05 -9.27
CA HIS A 236 -14.02 -24.72 -8.17
C HIS A 236 -15.02 -25.34 -7.18
N PRO A 237 -14.85 -26.60 -6.73
CA PRO A 237 -15.82 -27.27 -5.85
C PRO A 237 -16.03 -26.56 -4.50
N ASP A 238 -15.01 -25.87 -3.96
CA ASP A 238 -15.15 -25.15 -2.69
C ASP A 238 -15.83 -23.78 -2.84
N ILE A 239 -16.44 -23.48 -4.00
CA ILE A 239 -17.02 -22.17 -4.29
C ILE A 239 -18.06 -21.72 -3.26
N PHE A 240 -18.92 -22.61 -2.78
CA PHE A 240 -19.96 -22.28 -1.81
C PHE A 240 -19.35 -21.93 -0.45
N ASP A 241 -18.36 -22.70 0.01
CA ASP A 241 -17.64 -22.42 1.25
C ASP A 241 -16.84 -21.10 1.15
N PHE A 242 -16.28 -20.82 -0.03
CA PHE A 242 -15.59 -19.56 -0.34
C PHE A 242 -16.50 -18.35 -0.24
N LEU A 243 -17.70 -18.40 -0.80
CA LEU A 243 -18.70 -17.33 -0.73
C LEU A 243 -19.16 -17.07 0.72
N ASP A 244 -19.06 -18.05 1.59
CA ASP A 244 -19.46 -17.98 2.99
C ASP A 244 -18.37 -17.38 3.91
N LEU A 245 -17.14 -17.20 3.45
CA LEU A 245 -15.99 -16.79 4.29
C LEU A 245 -16.18 -15.46 5.03
N ARG A 246 -17.01 -14.54 4.52
CA ARG A 246 -17.31 -13.24 5.16
C ARG A 246 -18.65 -13.17 5.88
N LYS A 247 -19.40 -14.23 5.93
CA LYS A 247 -20.68 -14.22 6.67
C LYS A 247 -20.48 -13.83 8.14
N ASN A 248 -21.40 -13.02 8.68
CA ASN A 248 -21.33 -12.52 10.05
C ASN A 248 -21.79 -13.56 11.11
N HIS A 249 -22.23 -14.73 10.68
CA HIS A 249 -22.71 -15.81 11.53
C HIS A 249 -22.05 -17.14 11.14
N GLY A 250 -22.26 -18.16 11.97
CA GLY A 250 -21.70 -19.50 11.80
C GLY A 250 -20.38 -19.68 12.57
N LYS A 251 -19.73 -20.82 12.35
CA LYS A 251 -18.50 -21.17 13.05
C LYS A 251 -17.32 -20.28 12.61
N GLU A 252 -16.60 -19.73 13.57
CA GLU A 252 -15.50 -18.79 13.32
C GLU A 252 -14.32 -19.45 12.60
N GLU A 253 -14.10 -20.73 12.81
CA GLU A 253 -13.07 -21.50 12.08
C GLU A 253 -13.31 -21.57 10.56
N LEU A 254 -14.56 -21.34 10.12
CA LEU A 254 -14.97 -21.31 8.71
C LEU A 254 -15.04 -19.87 8.16
N ARG A 255 -14.46 -18.90 8.81
CA ARG A 255 -14.50 -17.48 8.43
C ARG A 255 -13.12 -16.90 8.29
N ALA A 256 -12.96 -15.99 7.32
CA ALA A 256 -11.73 -15.24 7.09
C ALA A 256 -12.12 -13.80 6.63
N ARG A 257 -12.61 -12.98 7.57
CA ARG A 257 -13.32 -11.72 7.30
C ARG A 257 -12.39 -10.54 6.97
N ASP A 258 -11.10 -10.63 7.28
CA ASP A 258 -10.13 -9.57 6.99
C ASP A 258 -9.64 -9.60 5.54
N LEU A 259 -9.92 -10.69 4.81
CA LEU A 259 -9.66 -10.80 3.38
C LEU A 259 -10.85 -10.27 2.57
N PHE A 260 -10.58 -9.83 1.34
CA PHE A 260 -11.59 -9.50 0.35
C PHE A 260 -11.74 -10.66 -0.65
N TYR A 261 -12.94 -10.83 -1.20
CA TYR A 261 -13.24 -11.95 -2.08
C TYR A 261 -13.88 -11.47 -3.36
N ALA A 262 -13.44 -12.05 -4.48
CA ALA A 262 -14.00 -11.80 -5.80
C ALA A 262 -14.07 -13.10 -6.60
N LEU A 263 -15.04 -13.19 -7.49
CA LEU A 263 -15.11 -14.26 -8.47
C LEU A 263 -14.41 -13.80 -9.75
N TRP A 264 -13.59 -14.68 -10.31
CA TRP A 264 -13.08 -14.54 -11.65
C TRP A 264 -14.02 -15.29 -12.60
N THR A 265 -15.02 -14.58 -13.13
CA THR A 265 -16.09 -15.18 -13.92
C THR A 265 -15.73 -15.26 -15.38
N PRO A 266 -15.61 -16.48 -15.98
CA PRO A 266 -15.43 -16.62 -17.43
C PRO A 266 -16.72 -16.31 -18.19
N ASP A 267 -16.59 -15.91 -19.46
CA ASP A 267 -17.72 -15.56 -20.32
C ASP A 267 -18.75 -16.69 -20.40
N LEU A 268 -18.29 -17.93 -20.52
CA LEU A 268 -19.15 -19.12 -20.54
C LEU A 268 -20.05 -19.23 -19.29
N PHE A 269 -19.54 -18.83 -18.10
CA PHE A 269 -20.37 -18.81 -16.89
C PHE A 269 -21.51 -17.80 -17.03
N MET A 270 -21.22 -16.62 -17.57
CA MET A 270 -22.24 -15.58 -17.77
C MET A 270 -23.27 -15.98 -18.84
N GLU A 271 -22.84 -16.65 -19.89
CA GLU A 271 -23.74 -17.23 -20.91
C GLU A 271 -24.70 -18.26 -20.28
N ARG A 272 -24.14 -19.18 -19.47
CA ARG A 272 -24.94 -20.18 -18.75
C ARG A 272 -25.95 -19.57 -17.77
N VAL A 273 -25.52 -18.50 -17.07
CA VAL A 273 -26.44 -17.76 -16.20
C VAL A 273 -27.57 -17.12 -17.01
N GLY A 274 -27.26 -16.50 -18.16
CA GLY A 274 -28.26 -15.89 -19.05
C GLY A 274 -29.28 -16.88 -19.59
N GLU A 275 -28.85 -18.12 -19.87
CA GLU A 275 -29.66 -19.21 -20.36
C GLU A 275 -30.37 -20.03 -19.25
N ASN A 276 -30.12 -19.70 -17.97
CA ASN A 276 -30.50 -20.53 -16.84
C ASN A 276 -30.03 -21.99 -16.95
N GLY A 277 -28.83 -22.16 -17.47
CA GLY A 277 -28.20 -23.45 -17.76
C GLY A 277 -27.50 -24.07 -16.55
N GLU A 278 -26.96 -25.27 -16.74
CA GLU A 278 -26.18 -26.00 -15.76
C GLU A 278 -24.71 -25.53 -15.73
N TRP A 279 -24.09 -25.62 -14.56
CA TRP A 279 -22.68 -25.32 -14.37
C TRP A 279 -21.98 -26.45 -13.63
N SER A 280 -20.86 -26.93 -14.19
CA SER A 280 -20.09 -28.03 -13.61
C SER A 280 -19.02 -27.53 -12.64
N LEU A 281 -18.88 -28.22 -11.50
CA LEU A 281 -17.78 -28.04 -10.57
C LEU A 281 -16.76 -29.16 -10.74
N PHE A 282 -15.48 -28.82 -10.74
CA PHE A 282 -14.39 -29.81 -10.87
C PHE A 282 -13.15 -29.38 -10.11
N CYS A 283 -12.40 -30.34 -9.56
CA CYS A 283 -11.14 -30.10 -8.88
C CYS A 283 -10.03 -29.84 -9.91
N PRO A 284 -9.16 -28.85 -9.71
CA PRO A 284 -8.05 -28.55 -10.64
C PRO A 284 -6.97 -29.64 -10.67
N ASN A 285 -6.91 -30.52 -9.66
CA ASN A 285 -5.93 -31.60 -9.48
C ASN A 285 -6.59 -32.96 -9.30
#